data_01c0e8458ada985e513afbc703e5f050
#
_entry.id   01c0e8458ada985e513afbc703e5f050
#
_cell.length_a   1.000
_cell.length_b   1.000
_cell.length_c   1.000
_cell.angle_alpha   90.00
_cell.angle_beta   90.00
_cell.angle_gamma   90.00
#
_symmetry.space_group_name_H-M   'P 1'
#
loop_
_entity.id
_entity.type
_entity.pdbx_description
1 polymer ?
#
loop_
_entity_poly.entity_id
_entity_poly.type
_entity_poly.pdbx_seq_one_letter_code
_entity_poly.pdbx_strand_id
1 'polypeptide(L)'
;MSATLTEQSAQERNKELALSMVASWNRWELQGIIKHWAPDIRHFSEDREISSKVMVRAMEGGLAAFPDLHLDVKSIVAEGDRVCLRITVTASHQGNFRGKEPSGRKVTWYMLEELRFNEAGQVIEHYDVFNYLPMLKELDLVPADVL
;
A
#
# COMPACT_ATOMS: atom_id res chain seq x y z
N MET A 1 15.34 -1.69 -25.09
CA MET A 1 14.37 -1.55 -26.20
C MET A 1 13.47 -0.34 -25.92
N SER A 2 13.17 0.46 -26.93
CA SER A 2 12.17 1.54 -26.80
C SER A 2 10.78 0.94 -26.73
N ALA A 3 9.96 1.36 -25.76
CA ALA A 3 8.55 1.00 -25.70
C ALA A 3 7.79 1.61 -26.88
N THR A 4 6.75 0.92 -27.37
CA THR A 4 5.85 1.46 -28.38
C THR A 4 4.98 2.57 -27.79
N LEU A 5 4.38 3.43 -28.63
CA LEU A 5 3.46 4.47 -28.16
C LEU A 5 2.26 3.88 -27.38
N THR A 6 1.79 2.69 -27.76
CA THR A 6 0.70 2.00 -27.05
C THR A 6 1.14 1.51 -25.68
N GLU A 7 2.36 0.96 -25.57
CA GLU A 7 2.95 0.54 -24.29
C GLU A 7 3.19 1.73 -23.36
N GLN A 8 3.73 2.84 -23.88
CA GLN A 8 3.92 4.07 -23.13
C GLN A 8 2.59 4.62 -22.62
N SER A 9 1.52 4.60 -23.44
CA SER A 9 0.18 5.03 -23.03
C SER A 9 -0.40 4.14 -21.93
N ALA A 10 -0.21 2.82 -22.00
CA ALA A 10 -0.64 1.88 -20.96
C ALA A 10 0.13 2.11 -19.65
N GLN A 11 1.45 2.32 -19.71
CA GLN A 11 2.27 2.61 -18.54
C GLN A 11 1.84 3.91 -17.86
N GLU A 12 1.59 4.99 -18.61
CA GLU A 12 1.10 6.26 -18.05
C GLU A 12 -0.27 6.09 -17.41
N ARG A 13 -1.21 5.41 -18.08
CA ARG A 13 -2.52 5.09 -17.52
C ARG A 13 -2.39 4.34 -16.19
N ASN A 14 -1.56 3.30 -16.16
CA ASN A 14 -1.38 2.47 -14.96
C ASN A 14 -0.76 3.25 -13.81
N LYS A 15 0.20 4.16 -14.07
CA LYS A 15 0.73 5.08 -13.06
C LYS A 15 -0.37 6.01 -12.51
N GLU A 16 -1.19 6.58 -13.37
CA GLU A 16 -2.30 7.44 -12.95
C GLU A 16 -3.31 6.68 -12.08
N LEU A 17 -3.64 5.43 -12.46
CA LEU A 17 -4.52 4.57 -11.66
C LEU A 17 -3.90 4.27 -10.29
N ALA A 18 -2.62 3.92 -10.23
CA ALA A 18 -1.90 3.68 -8.98
C ALA A 18 -1.94 4.92 -8.08
N LEU A 19 -1.66 6.10 -8.62
CA LEU A 19 -1.71 7.36 -7.87
C LEU A 19 -3.14 7.69 -7.40
N SER A 20 -4.16 7.35 -8.17
CA SER A 20 -5.56 7.53 -7.76
C SER A 20 -5.93 6.64 -6.57
N MET A 21 -5.38 5.42 -6.52
CA MET A 21 -5.54 4.53 -5.37
C MET A 21 -4.85 5.08 -4.11
N VAL A 22 -3.64 5.63 -4.25
CA VAL A 22 -2.96 6.34 -3.15
C VAL A 22 -3.79 7.53 -2.67
N ALA A 23 -4.35 8.31 -3.58
CA ALA A 23 -5.24 9.43 -3.23
C ALA A 23 -6.48 8.95 -2.46
N SER A 24 -7.02 7.78 -2.80
CA SER A 24 -8.14 7.17 -2.06
C SER A 24 -7.72 6.74 -0.65
N TRP A 25 -6.52 6.15 -0.47
CA TRP A 25 -5.94 5.91 0.83
C TRP A 25 -5.88 7.20 1.68
N ASN A 26 -5.42 8.29 1.08
CA ASN A 26 -5.25 9.58 1.76
C ASN A 26 -6.59 10.28 2.10
N ARG A 27 -7.69 9.79 1.54
CA ARG A 27 -9.05 10.16 1.92
C ARG A 27 -9.73 9.12 2.80
N TRP A 28 -9.01 8.03 3.11
CA TRP A 28 -9.51 6.90 3.91
C TRP A 28 -10.73 6.20 3.27
N GLU A 29 -10.78 6.22 1.94
CA GLU A 29 -11.86 5.66 1.11
C GLU A 29 -11.44 4.33 0.50
N LEU A 30 -11.55 3.23 1.23
CA LEU A 30 -11.11 1.89 0.77
C LEU A 30 -11.80 1.45 -0.52
N GLN A 31 -13.06 1.82 -0.72
CA GLN A 31 -13.78 1.48 -1.95
C GLN A 31 -13.16 2.11 -3.20
N GLY A 32 -12.52 3.26 -3.06
CA GLY A 32 -11.76 3.90 -4.14
C GLY A 32 -10.54 3.08 -4.60
N ILE A 33 -10.08 2.17 -3.76
CA ILE A 33 -8.99 1.24 -4.06
C ILE A 33 -9.56 -0.07 -4.62
N ILE A 34 -10.51 -0.66 -3.89
CA ILE A 34 -11.10 -1.97 -4.19
C ILE A 34 -11.77 -2.00 -5.57
N LYS A 35 -12.39 -0.89 -5.98
CA LYS A 35 -13.04 -0.80 -7.31
C LYS A 35 -12.11 -1.05 -8.49
N HIS A 36 -10.80 -0.91 -8.29
CA HIS A 36 -9.80 -1.14 -9.32
C HIS A 36 -9.30 -2.59 -9.36
N TRP A 37 -9.71 -3.43 -8.41
CA TRP A 37 -9.30 -4.83 -8.39
C TRP A 37 -10.07 -5.66 -9.42
N ALA A 38 -9.35 -6.52 -10.14
CA ALA A 38 -9.99 -7.55 -10.95
C ALA A 38 -10.69 -8.57 -10.03
N PRO A 39 -11.76 -9.24 -10.50
CA PRO A 39 -12.47 -10.24 -9.69
C PRO A 39 -11.59 -11.38 -9.18
N ASP A 40 -10.55 -11.73 -9.93
CA ASP A 40 -9.60 -12.81 -9.66
C ASP A 40 -8.22 -12.29 -9.19
N ILE A 41 -8.16 -11.07 -8.68
CA ILE A 41 -6.91 -10.47 -8.18
C ILE A 41 -6.23 -11.40 -7.16
N ARG A 42 -4.90 -11.45 -7.24
CA ARG A 42 -4.05 -12.15 -6.26
C ARG A 42 -3.27 -11.12 -5.44
N HIS A 43 -3.27 -11.30 -4.13
CA HIS A 43 -2.55 -10.43 -3.19
C HIS A 43 -1.41 -11.19 -2.54
N PHE A 44 -0.23 -10.59 -2.54
CA PHE A 44 0.97 -11.10 -1.88
C PHE A 44 1.49 -10.04 -0.91
N SER A 45 1.36 -10.33 0.37
CA SER A 45 1.88 -9.46 1.43
C SER A 45 3.07 -10.15 2.08
N GLU A 46 4.24 -9.51 2.05
CA GLU A 46 5.49 -10.10 2.55
C GLU A 46 5.75 -11.51 1.95
N ASP A 47 5.58 -11.65 0.63
CA ASP A 47 5.70 -12.90 -0.14
C ASP A 47 4.71 -14.01 0.22
N ARG A 48 3.71 -13.70 1.02
CA ARG A 48 2.66 -14.66 1.38
C ARG A 48 1.36 -14.30 0.68
N GLU A 49 0.81 -15.25 -0.07
CA GLU A 49 -0.49 -15.06 -0.72
C GLU A 49 -1.62 -15.02 0.31
N ILE A 50 -2.46 -14.01 0.22
CA ILE A 50 -3.63 -13.82 1.06
C ILE A 50 -4.86 -13.55 0.19
N SER A 51 -6.04 -13.90 0.69
CA SER A 51 -7.30 -13.61 -0.02
C SER A 51 -7.66 -12.13 0.03
N SER A 52 -8.47 -11.66 -0.93
CA SER A 52 -8.99 -10.28 -0.90
C SER A 52 -9.74 -9.97 0.40
N LYS A 53 -10.43 -10.96 0.97
CA LYS A 53 -11.11 -10.80 2.27
C LYS A 53 -10.12 -10.51 3.41
N VAL A 54 -8.98 -11.20 3.43
CA VAL A 54 -7.93 -10.95 4.42
C VAL A 54 -7.27 -9.60 4.16
N MET A 55 -7.02 -9.25 2.90
CA MET A 55 -6.47 -7.94 2.54
C MET A 55 -7.38 -6.80 3.00
N VAL A 56 -8.68 -6.86 2.73
CA VAL A 56 -9.63 -5.82 3.16
C VAL A 56 -9.64 -5.68 4.69
N ARG A 57 -9.64 -6.79 5.42
CA ARG A 57 -9.56 -6.74 6.89
C ARG A 57 -8.27 -6.09 7.39
N ALA A 58 -7.14 -6.37 6.73
CA ALA A 58 -5.87 -5.73 7.06
C ALA A 58 -5.93 -4.22 6.82
N MET A 59 -6.52 -3.79 5.71
CA MET A 59 -6.72 -2.37 5.38
C MET A 59 -7.61 -1.68 6.41
N GLU A 60 -8.75 -2.28 6.75
CA GLU A 60 -9.66 -1.78 7.78
C GLU A 60 -8.99 -1.69 9.15
N GLY A 61 -8.23 -2.72 9.53
CA GLY A 61 -7.47 -2.74 10.78
C GLY A 61 -6.39 -1.66 10.83
N GLY A 62 -5.73 -1.41 9.70
CA GLY A 62 -4.76 -0.32 9.56
C GLY A 62 -5.40 1.05 9.81
N LEU A 63 -6.54 1.30 9.19
CA LEU A 63 -7.27 2.58 9.40
C LEU A 63 -7.86 2.70 10.80
N ALA A 64 -8.26 1.60 11.43
CA ALA A 64 -8.74 1.62 12.81
C ALA A 64 -7.62 1.99 13.80
N ALA A 65 -6.41 1.47 13.58
CA ALA A 65 -5.25 1.78 14.40
C ALA A 65 -4.65 3.17 14.12
N PHE A 66 -4.70 3.58 12.84
CA PHE A 66 -4.07 4.79 12.32
C PHE A 66 -5.05 5.59 11.45
N PRO A 67 -6.08 6.21 12.05
CA PRO A 67 -7.17 6.83 11.28
C PRO A 67 -6.78 8.07 10.48
N ASP A 68 -5.62 8.67 10.76
CA ASP A 68 -5.04 9.80 10.02
C ASP A 68 -3.91 9.38 9.06
N LEU A 69 -3.80 8.10 8.76
CA LEU A 69 -2.77 7.54 7.89
C LEU A 69 -2.64 8.34 6.58
N HIS A 70 -1.40 8.68 6.23
CA HIS A 70 -1.08 9.40 5.01
C HIS A 70 0.08 8.73 4.28
N LEU A 71 -0.11 8.48 3.00
CA LEU A 71 0.87 7.91 2.08
C LEU A 71 1.51 9.03 1.26
N ASP A 72 2.84 9.12 1.33
CA ASP A 72 3.64 10.05 0.52
C ASP A 72 4.46 9.24 -0.49
N VAL A 73 4.13 9.35 -1.77
CA VAL A 73 4.81 8.65 -2.86
C VAL A 73 6.14 9.33 -3.14
N LYS A 74 7.23 8.63 -2.85
CA LYS A 74 8.60 9.12 -3.07
C LYS A 74 9.13 8.78 -4.46
N SER A 75 8.63 7.71 -5.06
CA SER A 75 9.03 7.26 -6.38
C SER A 75 7.93 6.40 -6.98
N ILE A 76 7.73 6.54 -8.28
CA ILE A 76 6.83 5.68 -9.06
C ILE A 76 7.48 5.35 -10.39
N VAL A 77 7.54 4.08 -10.72
CA VAL A 77 8.09 3.59 -12.00
C VAL A 77 7.13 2.59 -12.61
N ALA A 78 7.09 2.55 -13.93
CA ALA A 78 6.30 1.58 -14.67
C ALA A 78 7.12 0.96 -15.78
N GLU A 79 6.96 -0.34 -15.95
CA GLU A 79 7.52 -1.10 -17.07
C GLU A 79 6.53 -2.21 -17.44
N GLY A 80 6.20 -2.32 -18.73
CA GLY A 80 5.20 -3.28 -19.17
C GLY A 80 3.84 -3.03 -18.50
N ASP A 81 3.30 -4.06 -17.89
CA ASP A 81 2.01 -4.02 -17.19
C ASP A 81 2.16 -3.80 -15.66
N ARG A 82 3.36 -3.43 -15.18
CA ARG A 82 3.69 -3.28 -13.76
C ARG A 82 3.99 -1.84 -13.39
N VAL A 83 3.53 -1.47 -12.20
CA VAL A 83 3.85 -0.19 -11.56
C VAL A 83 4.42 -0.47 -10.18
N CYS A 84 5.55 0.12 -9.85
CA CYS A 84 6.16 0.03 -8.53
C CYS A 84 6.19 1.41 -7.87
N LEU A 85 5.77 1.47 -6.61
CA LEU A 85 5.76 2.68 -5.80
C LEU A 85 6.63 2.50 -4.56
N ARG A 86 7.42 3.51 -4.24
CA ARG A 86 8.11 3.62 -2.97
C ARG A 86 7.42 4.70 -2.14
N ILE A 87 6.92 4.32 -0.97
CA ILE A 87 6.00 5.12 -0.18
C ILE A 87 6.53 5.28 1.25
N THR A 88 6.47 6.49 1.78
CA THR A 88 6.60 6.78 3.20
C THR A 88 5.20 6.95 3.78
N VAL A 89 4.89 6.22 4.84
CA VAL A 89 3.61 6.31 5.54
C VAL A 89 3.82 7.01 6.89
N THR A 90 2.99 8.00 7.17
CA THR A 90 2.94 8.69 8.46
C THR A 90 1.55 8.57 9.05
N ALA A 91 1.47 8.47 10.38
CA ALA A 91 0.19 8.34 11.06
C ALA A 91 0.34 8.65 12.56
N SER A 92 -0.80 8.72 13.26
CA SER A 92 -0.86 8.77 14.73
C SER A 92 -1.51 7.50 15.24
N HIS A 93 -0.92 6.89 16.26
CA HIS A 93 -1.43 5.67 16.90
C HIS A 93 -2.64 6.00 17.78
N GLN A 94 -3.84 5.88 17.22
CA GLN A 94 -5.10 6.26 17.84
C GLN A 94 -6.07 5.10 18.07
N GLY A 95 -5.71 3.90 17.62
CA GLY A 95 -6.45 2.66 17.86
C GLY A 95 -5.52 1.53 18.27
N ASN A 96 -6.08 0.43 18.76
CA ASN A 96 -5.28 -0.74 19.15
C ASN A 96 -4.49 -1.27 17.96
N PHE A 97 -3.20 -1.50 18.15
CA PHE A 97 -2.33 -2.10 17.17
C PHE A 97 -1.48 -3.20 17.82
N ARG A 98 -1.66 -4.45 17.35
CA ARG A 98 -0.97 -5.64 17.86
C ARG A 98 -1.03 -5.77 19.39
N GLY A 99 -2.19 -5.46 19.97
CA GLY A 99 -2.40 -5.50 21.42
C GLY A 99 -1.92 -4.26 22.18
N LYS A 100 -1.28 -3.31 21.51
CA LYS A 100 -0.87 -2.03 22.10
C LYS A 100 -2.05 -1.06 22.08
N GLU A 101 -2.43 -0.57 23.25
CA GLU A 101 -3.44 0.47 23.41
C GLU A 101 -3.01 1.78 22.73
N PRO A 102 -3.97 2.63 22.29
CA PRO A 102 -3.65 3.91 21.67
C PRO A 102 -2.68 4.75 22.50
N SER A 103 -1.56 5.15 21.91
CA SER A 103 -0.54 5.97 22.57
C SER A 103 -0.59 7.44 22.15
N GLY A 104 -1.28 7.76 21.06
CA GLY A 104 -1.28 9.08 20.43
C GLY A 104 0.03 9.47 19.76
N ARG A 105 1.05 8.59 19.79
CA ARG A 105 2.36 8.88 19.20
C ARG A 105 2.28 8.92 17.69
N LYS A 106 3.05 9.84 17.08
CA LYS A 106 3.27 9.87 15.62
C LYS A 106 4.27 8.78 15.25
N VAL A 107 3.94 8.05 14.21
CA VAL A 107 4.76 6.94 13.70
C VAL A 107 5.01 7.09 12.20
N THR A 108 6.10 6.48 11.76
CA THR A 108 6.46 6.42 10.34
C THR A 108 6.88 4.99 10.01
N TRP A 109 6.45 4.51 8.84
CA TRP A 109 6.97 3.28 8.25
C TRP A 109 7.14 3.44 6.75
N TYR A 110 7.74 2.46 6.12
CA TYR A 110 8.08 2.51 4.71
C TYR A 110 7.52 1.28 4.01
N MET A 111 7.14 1.44 2.74
CA MET A 111 6.68 0.33 1.94
C MET A 111 7.11 0.46 0.48
N LEU A 112 7.27 -0.69 -0.15
CA LEU A 112 7.28 -0.86 -1.58
C LEU A 112 6.00 -1.60 -1.97
N GLU A 113 5.36 -1.12 -3.02
CA GLU A 113 4.16 -1.73 -3.57
C GLU A 113 4.36 -1.95 -5.06
N GLU A 114 4.02 -3.13 -5.55
CA GLU A 114 4.00 -3.43 -6.97
C GLU A 114 2.60 -3.85 -7.37
N LEU A 115 2.09 -3.22 -8.41
CA LEU A 115 0.78 -3.50 -8.99
C LEU A 115 0.96 -3.98 -10.42
N ARG A 116 0.30 -5.08 -10.77
CA ARG A 116 0.19 -5.54 -12.14
C ARG A 116 -1.22 -5.32 -12.66
N PHE A 117 -1.32 -4.77 -13.87
CA PHE A 117 -2.58 -4.37 -14.48
C PHE A 117 -2.91 -5.23 -15.70
N ASN A 118 -4.20 -5.49 -15.94
CA ASN A 118 -4.68 -6.02 -17.22
C ASN A 118 -4.94 -4.87 -18.22
N GLU A 119 -5.32 -5.23 -19.45
CA GLU A 119 -5.60 -4.25 -20.50
C GLU A 119 -6.78 -3.32 -20.17
N ALA A 120 -7.73 -3.78 -19.34
CA ALA A 120 -8.85 -2.97 -18.88
C ALA A 120 -8.49 -1.98 -17.77
N GLY A 121 -7.22 -1.97 -17.29
CA GLY A 121 -6.79 -1.11 -16.20
C GLY A 121 -7.20 -1.61 -14.81
N GLN A 122 -7.48 -2.91 -14.68
CA GLN A 122 -7.74 -3.52 -13.39
C GLN A 122 -6.47 -4.13 -12.82
N VAL A 123 -6.29 -4.09 -11.51
CA VAL A 123 -5.18 -4.74 -10.81
C VAL A 123 -5.43 -6.24 -10.73
N ILE A 124 -4.53 -7.04 -11.29
CA ILE A 124 -4.60 -8.51 -11.29
C ILE A 124 -3.65 -9.15 -10.30
N GLU A 125 -2.57 -8.47 -9.93
CA GLU A 125 -1.64 -8.87 -8.88
C GLU A 125 -1.22 -7.65 -8.07
N HIS A 126 -1.15 -7.82 -6.76
CA HIS A 126 -0.70 -6.82 -5.81
C HIS A 126 0.36 -7.44 -4.91
N TYR A 127 1.48 -6.77 -4.78
CA TYR A 127 2.60 -7.15 -3.90
C TYR A 127 2.92 -5.98 -2.98
N ASP A 128 3.12 -6.25 -1.69
CA ASP A 128 3.63 -5.25 -0.76
C ASP A 128 4.75 -5.81 0.13
N VAL A 129 5.67 -4.95 0.47
CA VAL A 129 6.71 -5.21 1.47
C VAL A 129 6.82 -3.98 2.36
N PHE A 130 6.79 -4.20 3.67
CA PHE A 130 6.83 -3.14 4.66
C PHE A 130 8.11 -3.16 5.47
N ASN A 131 8.64 -1.99 5.76
CA ASN A 131 9.60 -1.80 6.85
C ASN A 131 8.88 -1.14 8.02
N TYR A 132 8.35 -1.95 8.93
CA TYR A 132 7.66 -1.49 10.13
C TYR A 132 8.59 -1.18 11.30
N LEU A 133 9.88 -1.50 11.20
CA LEU A 133 10.80 -1.42 12.35
C LEU A 133 10.80 -0.04 13.02
N PRO A 134 10.84 1.09 12.30
CA PRO A 134 10.79 2.42 12.94
C PRO A 134 9.52 2.62 13.77
N MET A 135 8.35 2.21 13.24
CA MET A 135 7.08 2.28 13.96
C MET A 135 7.06 1.34 15.17
N LEU A 136 7.53 0.12 15.02
CA LEU A 136 7.55 -0.86 16.10
C LEU A 136 8.42 -0.40 17.28
N LYS A 137 9.55 0.27 16.98
CA LYS A 137 10.39 0.91 18.01
C LYS A 137 9.67 2.04 18.71
N GLU A 138 9.06 2.94 17.94
CA GLU A 138 8.32 4.09 18.50
C GLU A 138 7.16 3.65 19.40
N LEU A 139 6.54 2.52 19.10
CA LEU A 139 5.44 1.97 19.87
C LEU A 139 5.87 1.01 21.00
N ASP A 140 7.16 0.87 21.24
CA ASP A 140 7.71 -0.06 22.26
C ASP A 140 7.28 -1.52 22.04
N LEU A 141 7.09 -1.92 20.78
CA LEU A 141 6.71 -3.28 20.39
C LEU A 141 7.92 -4.19 20.09
N VAL A 142 9.11 -3.60 20.03
CA VAL A 142 10.40 -4.29 19.89
C VAL A 142 11.42 -3.58 20.76
N PRO A 143 12.51 -4.26 21.20
CA PRO A 143 13.61 -3.62 21.93
C PRO A 143 14.22 -2.45 21.14
N ALA A 144 14.62 -1.38 21.82
CA ALA A 144 15.15 -0.17 21.19
C ALA A 144 16.46 -0.40 20.42
N ASP A 145 17.22 -1.43 20.78
CA ASP A 145 18.49 -1.82 20.17
C ASP A 145 18.34 -2.79 19.00
N VAL A 146 17.12 -3.18 18.63
CA VAL A 146 16.87 -3.96 17.40
C VAL A 146 17.15 -3.09 16.18
N LEU A 147 17.88 -3.64 15.21
CA LEU A 147 18.32 -2.95 13.98
C LEU A 147 17.14 -2.48 13.11
#